data_29bfd00d8ff625b519a8a3256ca1e001
#
_entry.id   29bfd00d8ff625b519a8a3256ca1e001
#
_cell.length_a   1.000
_cell.length_b   1.000
_cell.length_c   1.000
_cell.angle_alpha   90.00
_cell.angle_beta   90.00
_cell.angle_gamma   90.00
#
_symmetry.space_group_name_H-M   'P 1'
#
loop_
_entity.id
_entity.type
_entity.pdbx_description
1 polymer ?
#
loop_
_entity_poly.entity_id
_entity_poly.type
_entity_poly.pdbx_seq_one_letter_code
_entity_poly.pdbx_strand_id
1 'polypeptide(L)'
;MSSGSFFADVNNPKPVLRIGSSSGQSGAVELSDFVVGTQGAQAGATLIEYNLASPSGSPSGLWDVHTRIGGFRGSNLQVGQCVKTPGNGNVNNNCIGAYMSMHVTKGASGLYMENNWLWVADHDIDDQSNTQITVYAGRGLYIESTAGNIWLVGTGVEHHVLYQYQLANTQNVFMGQIQTETPYYQPSPNALVPFSPVSSLNDPDFRSSCNGVSGNCAAAWGLRVVNSKNILVYGAGLYSFFSDYSTNCSTFAAGENCQSRIASLEGSISNVNIYNLNTIGAQSMLNRDGAQVAYYNDNVNVFPSCVAVYKSG
;
A
#
# COMPACT_ATOMS: atom_id res chain seq x y z
N MET A 1 -2.28 -20.13 4.46
CA MET A 1 -2.08 -19.64 3.07
C MET A 1 -3.27 -20.01 2.21
N SER A 2 -3.70 -19.11 1.33
CA SER A 2 -4.71 -19.44 0.31
C SER A 2 -4.07 -20.13 -0.89
N SER A 3 -4.77 -21.06 -1.49
CA SER A 3 -4.31 -21.79 -2.68
C SER A 3 -5.50 -22.32 -3.50
N GLY A 4 -5.22 -22.81 -4.71
CA GLY A 4 -6.21 -23.38 -5.61
C GLY A 4 -7.06 -22.33 -6.34
N SER A 5 -8.10 -22.77 -7.02
CA SER A 5 -8.92 -21.93 -7.91
C SER A 5 -9.89 -20.99 -7.17
N PHE A 6 -10.16 -21.22 -5.90
CA PHE A 6 -11.16 -20.45 -5.14
C PHE A 6 -10.82 -18.95 -5.04
N PHE A 7 -9.54 -18.60 -5.00
CA PHE A 7 -9.05 -17.22 -4.91
C PHE A 7 -8.42 -16.71 -6.21
N ALA A 8 -8.56 -17.43 -7.32
CA ALA A 8 -7.87 -17.08 -8.56
C ALA A 8 -8.58 -15.98 -9.38
N ASP A 9 -9.90 -15.82 -9.19
CA ASP A 9 -10.71 -14.90 -9.99
C ASP A 9 -10.62 -13.45 -9.48
N VAL A 10 -9.92 -12.61 -10.24
CA VAL A 10 -9.74 -11.17 -9.96
C VAL A 10 -11.07 -10.39 -10.01
N ASN A 11 -12.07 -10.87 -10.74
CA ASN A 11 -13.37 -10.22 -10.85
C ASN A 11 -14.34 -10.62 -9.71
N ASN A 12 -13.97 -11.60 -8.89
CA ASN A 12 -14.75 -12.05 -7.75
C ASN A 12 -13.83 -12.27 -6.53
N PRO A 13 -13.22 -11.18 -6.01
CA PRO A 13 -12.25 -11.28 -4.93
C PRO A 13 -12.90 -11.81 -3.65
N LYS A 14 -12.14 -12.62 -2.90
CA LYS A 14 -12.61 -13.29 -1.68
C LYS A 14 -11.60 -13.15 -0.55
N PRO A 15 -12.04 -12.95 0.69
CA PRO A 15 -11.12 -12.88 1.83
C PRO A 15 -10.56 -14.26 2.18
N VAL A 16 -9.27 -14.30 2.46
CA VAL A 16 -8.57 -15.47 3.01
C VAL A 16 -8.85 -15.61 4.51
N LEU A 17 -8.70 -14.49 5.24
CA LEU A 17 -9.10 -14.33 6.62
C LEU A 17 -10.19 -13.24 6.69
N ARG A 18 -11.39 -13.62 7.13
CA ARG A 18 -12.48 -12.69 7.37
C ARG A 18 -12.71 -12.55 8.88
N ILE A 19 -12.58 -11.33 9.38
CA ILE A 19 -12.81 -10.99 10.80
C ILE A 19 -14.16 -10.28 10.89
N GLY A 20 -15.16 -10.99 11.41
CA GLY A 20 -16.56 -10.57 11.35
C GLY A 20 -17.24 -11.01 10.06
N SER A 21 -18.48 -11.53 10.15
CA SER A 21 -19.22 -12.10 9.01
C SER A 21 -19.80 -11.06 8.06
N SER A 22 -20.01 -9.83 8.55
CA SER A 22 -20.54 -8.70 7.79
C SER A 22 -19.97 -7.37 8.27
N SER A 23 -19.87 -6.41 7.35
CA SER A 23 -19.36 -5.06 7.65
C SER A 23 -20.23 -4.39 8.73
N GLY A 24 -19.59 -3.96 9.83
CA GLY A 24 -20.25 -3.34 10.98
C GLY A 24 -20.81 -4.32 12.01
N GLN A 25 -20.48 -5.61 11.91
CA GLN A 25 -20.83 -6.56 12.97
C GLN A 25 -20.21 -6.13 14.30
N SER A 26 -21.04 -6.04 15.36
CA SER A 26 -20.54 -5.72 16.69
C SER A 26 -19.66 -6.85 17.25
N GLY A 27 -18.51 -6.49 17.80
CA GLY A 27 -17.58 -7.44 18.41
C GLY A 27 -16.16 -6.89 18.43
N ALA A 28 -15.29 -7.54 19.20
CA ALA A 28 -13.87 -7.26 19.25
C ALA A 28 -13.08 -8.57 19.16
N VAL A 29 -11.85 -8.46 18.66
CA VAL A 29 -10.91 -9.59 18.54
C VAL A 29 -9.50 -9.12 18.84
N GLU A 30 -8.72 -9.98 19.43
CA GLU A 30 -7.27 -9.80 19.62
C GLU A 30 -6.55 -10.89 18.83
N LEU A 31 -5.66 -10.47 17.94
CA LEU A 31 -4.87 -11.36 17.08
C LEU A 31 -3.41 -10.98 17.19
N SER A 32 -2.53 -11.97 17.33
CA SER A 32 -1.09 -11.74 17.42
C SER A 32 -0.26 -12.84 16.76
N ASP A 33 0.93 -12.47 16.31
CA ASP A 33 2.04 -13.39 16.00
C ASP A 33 1.72 -14.40 14.88
N PHE A 34 1.12 -13.97 13.78
CA PHE A 34 0.93 -14.86 12.63
C PHE A 34 1.04 -14.15 11.28
N VAL A 35 1.20 -14.94 10.24
CA VAL A 35 1.33 -14.49 8.86
C VAL A 35 0.19 -15.06 8.01
N VAL A 36 -0.50 -14.19 7.26
CA VAL A 36 -1.44 -14.57 6.19
C VAL A 36 -0.71 -14.47 4.85
N GLY A 37 -0.75 -15.51 4.04
CA GLY A 37 -0.06 -15.52 2.75
C GLY A 37 -0.82 -16.25 1.67
N THR A 38 -0.26 -16.23 0.46
CA THR A 38 -0.81 -16.91 -0.71
C THR A 38 0.19 -17.95 -1.24
N GLN A 39 -0.32 -18.92 -2.00
CA GLN A 39 0.49 -19.91 -2.70
C GLN A 39 0.12 -19.92 -4.19
N GLY A 40 1.08 -19.56 -5.04
CA GLY A 40 0.90 -19.42 -6.47
C GLY A 40 0.01 -18.23 -6.84
N ALA A 41 -0.51 -18.23 -8.05
CA ALA A 41 -1.37 -17.18 -8.57
C ALA A 41 -2.72 -17.15 -7.84
N GLN A 42 -2.99 -16.07 -7.12
CA GLN A 42 -4.20 -15.86 -6.34
C GLN A 42 -4.76 -14.45 -6.57
N ALA A 43 -4.98 -14.10 -7.84
CA ALA A 43 -5.32 -12.74 -8.28
C ALA A 43 -6.59 -12.16 -7.62
N GLY A 44 -7.48 -12.99 -7.06
CA GLY A 44 -8.69 -12.59 -6.34
C GLY A 44 -8.58 -12.72 -4.81
N ALA A 45 -7.39 -12.98 -4.24
CA ALA A 45 -7.24 -13.11 -2.79
C ALA A 45 -7.15 -11.74 -2.11
N THR A 46 -8.10 -11.43 -1.21
CA THR A 46 -7.94 -10.39 -0.19
C THR A 46 -7.46 -11.07 1.09
N LEU A 47 -6.23 -10.78 1.54
CA LEU A 47 -5.64 -11.59 2.59
C LEU A 47 -6.37 -11.42 3.93
N ILE A 48 -6.66 -10.18 4.32
CA ILE A 48 -7.41 -9.87 5.56
C ILE A 48 -8.56 -8.93 5.23
N GLU A 49 -9.79 -9.31 5.60
CA GLU A 49 -10.97 -8.45 5.57
C GLU A 49 -11.46 -8.23 7.00
N TYR A 50 -11.41 -6.99 7.47
CA TYR A 50 -11.83 -6.61 8.82
C TYR A 50 -13.19 -5.90 8.78
N ASN A 51 -14.20 -6.50 9.43
CA ASN A 51 -15.59 -6.09 9.39
C ASN A 51 -16.16 -5.61 10.74
N LEU A 52 -15.43 -5.79 11.86
CA LEU A 52 -16.01 -5.56 13.17
C LEU A 52 -16.13 -4.06 13.49
N ALA A 53 -17.28 -3.70 14.10
CA ALA A 53 -17.45 -2.47 14.85
C ALA A 53 -17.20 -2.79 16.32
N SER A 54 -16.01 -2.45 16.81
CA SER A 54 -15.63 -2.74 18.20
C SER A 54 -16.38 -1.82 19.16
N PRO A 55 -16.77 -2.31 20.35
CA PRO A 55 -17.41 -1.50 21.38
C PRO A 55 -16.51 -0.35 21.84
N SER A 56 -17.12 0.76 22.26
CA SER A 56 -16.39 1.89 22.81
C SER A 56 -15.58 1.44 24.04
N GLY A 57 -14.30 1.82 24.09
CA GLY A 57 -13.38 1.44 25.15
C GLY A 57 -12.79 0.03 25.07
N SER A 58 -13.16 -0.76 24.04
CA SER A 58 -12.62 -2.11 23.81
C SER A 58 -12.32 -2.28 22.33
N PRO A 59 -11.33 -1.60 21.76
CA PRO A 59 -10.96 -1.77 20.35
C PRO A 59 -10.45 -3.18 20.09
N SER A 60 -10.64 -3.67 18.87
CA SER A 60 -9.89 -4.83 18.41
C SER A 60 -8.43 -4.49 18.27
N GLY A 61 -7.56 -5.49 18.42
CA GLY A 61 -6.12 -5.34 18.28
C GLY A 61 -5.50 -6.38 17.37
N LEU A 62 -4.55 -5.92 16.55
CA LEU A 62 -3.69 -6.77 15.72
C LEU A 62 -2.23 -6.42 16.03
N TRP A 63 -1.51 -7.33 16.67
CA TRP A 63 -0.08 -7.16 17.03
C TRP A 63 0.75 -8.19 16.27
N ASP A 64 1.79 -7.75 15.56
CA ASP A 64 2.65 -8.64 14.77
C ASP A 64 1.88 -9.54 13.81
N VAL A 65 0.77 -9.03 13.26
CA VAL A 65 -0.02 -9.70 12.21
C VAL A 65 0.46 -9.22 10.85
N HIS A 66 1.01 -10.12 10.07
CA HIS A 66 1.63 -9.77 8.79
C HIS A 66 0.91 -10.40 7.61
N THR A 67 1.01 -9.76 6.45
CA THR A 67 0.74 -10.45 5.17
C THR A 67 2.04 -10.65 4.42
N ARG A 68 2.20 -11.81 3.81
CA ARG A 68 3.37 -12.10 2.98
C ARG A 68 2.95 -12.76 1.68
N ILE A 69 3.29 -12.13 0.56
CA ILE A 69 2.90 -12.55 -0.78
C ILE A 69 4.16 -12.85 -1.59
N GLY A 70 4.49 -14.15 -1.72
CA GLY A 70 5.69 -14.62 -2.41
C GLY A 70 6.99 -14.54 -1.62
N GLY A 71 8.10 -14.93 -2.25
CA GLY A 71 9.47 -14.79 -1.75
C GLY A 71 9.87 -15.77 -0.64
N PHE A 72 9.14 -16.86 -0.42
CA PHE A 72 9.49 -17.87 0.58
C PHE A 72 9.13 -19.27 0.13
N ARG A 73 9.76 -20.26 0.72
CA ARG A 73 9.55 -21.69 0.40
C ARG A 73 8.09 -22.08 0.66
N GLY A 74 7.47 -22.68 -0.36
CA GLY A 74 6.07 -23.09 -0.31
C GLY A 74 5.10 -22.03 -0.82
N SER A 75 5.56 -20.79 -1.08
CA SER A 75 4.72 -19.78 -1.74
C SER A 75 4.46 -20.08 -3.22
N ASN A 76 5.31 -20.86 -3.89
CA ASN A 76 5.33 -21.07 -5.34
C ASN A 76 5.42 -19.74 -6.13
N LEU A 77 5.99 -18.70 -5.51
CA LEU A 77 6.27 -17.38 -6.05
C LEU A 77 7.69 -16.98 -5.63
N GLN A 78 8.65 -17.85 -5.92
CA GLN A 78 10.07 -17.68 -5.65
C GLN A 78 10.84 -17.39 -6.95
N VAL A 79 12.15 -17.32 -6.92
CA VAL A 79 13.01 -16.99 -8.05
C VAL A 79 12.77 -17.92 -9.27
N GLY A 80 12.46 -19.20 -9.01
CA GLY A 80 12.19 -20.18 -10.08
C GLY A 80 10.87 -19.96 -10.82
N GLN A 81 9.90 -19.27 -10.24
CA GLN A 81 8.58 -19.00 -10.81
C GLN A 81 8.43 -17.55 -11.28
N CYS A 82 8.97 -16.60 -10.52
CA CYS A 82 8.71 -15.17 -10.68
C CYS A 82 10.01 -14.39 -10.92
N VAL A 83 10.71 -14.75 -11.96
CA VAL A 83 11.99 -14.17 -12.35
C VAL A 83 11.85 -12.66 -12.61
N LYS A 84 12.81 -11.88 -12.15
CA LYS A 84 12.99 -10.48 -12.48
C LYS A 84 13.19 -10.27 -13.98
N THR A 85 12.46 -9.33 -14.58
CA THR A 85 12.50 -9.06 -16.02
C THR A 85 12.66 -7.57 -16.32
N PRO A 86 13.87 -6.97 -16.11
CA PRO A 86 14.11 -5.54 -16.35
C PRO A 86 13.77 -5.15 -17.80
N GLY A 87 13.17 -3.96 -17.97
CA GLY A 87 12.76 -3.42 -19.27
C GLY A 87 11.59 -4.14 -19.94
N ASN A 88 11.04 -5.18 -19.30
CA ASN A 88 9.93 -5.94 -19.87
C ASN A 88 8.60 -5.56 -19.19
N GLY A 89 7.77 -4.80 -19.89
CA GLY A 89 6.45 -4.41 -19.40
C GLY A 89 5.38 -5.52 -19.40
N ASN A 90 5.72 -6.74 -19.81
CA ASN A 90 4.78 -7.87 -19.82
C ASN A 90 4.58 -8.44 -18.42
N VAL A 91 3.32 -8.66 -18.05
CA VAL A 91 2.96 -9.28 -16.77
C VAL A 91 3.00 -10.80 -16.88
N ASN A 92 3.71 -11.44 -15.95
CA ASN A 92 3.56 -12.88 -15.74
C ASN A 92 2.34 -13.15 -14.85
N ASN A 93 1.23 -13.58 -15.43
CA ASN A 93 -0.01 -13.83 -14.72
C ASN A 93 0.13 -14.90 -13.61
N ASN A 94 1.09 -15.82 -13.73
CA ASN A 94 1.37 -16.81 -12.70
C ASN A 94 2.00 -16.21 -11.45
N CYS A 95 2.45 -14.95 -11.50
CA CYS A 95 3.04 -14.22 -10.39
C CYS A 95 2.10 -13.16 -9.79
N ILE A 96 0.81 -13.16 -10.16
CA ILE A 96 -0.19 -12.31 -9.50
C ILE A 96 -0.62 -13.00 -8.21
N GLY A 97 0.02 -12.64 -7.09
CA GLY A 97 -0.11 -13.35 -5.82
C GLY A 97 -1.31 -12.95 -4.98
N ALA A 98 -1.85 -11.74 -5.13
CA ALA A 98 -3.03 -11.29 -4.38
C ALA A 98 -3.76 -10.12 -5.05
N TYR A 99 -5.03 -9.95 -4.69
CA TYR A 99 -5.86 -8.80 -5.02
C TYR A 99 -5.61 -7.62 -4.10
N MET A 100 -5.53 -7.88 -2.78
CA MET A 100 -5.37 -6.88 -1.73
C MET A 100 -4.76 -7.52 -0.48
N SER A 101 -3.89 -6.81 0.22
CA SER A 101 -3.37 -7.30 1.51
C SER A 101 -4.38 -7.13 2.64
N MET A 102 -4.98 -5.95 2.83
CA MET A 102 -5.96 -5.77 3.91
C MET A 102 -7.03 -4.76 3.53
N HIS A 103 -8.27 -5.07 3.88
CA HIS A 103 -9.46 -4.24 3.73
C HIS A 103 -10.14 -4.01 5.07
N VAL A 104 -10.17 -2.78 5.54
CA VAL A 104 -10.99 -2.34 6.67
C VAL A 104 -12.28 -1.76 6.10
N THR A 105 -13.38 -2.50 6.24
CA THR A 105 -14.62 -2.23 5.51
C THR A 105 -15.41 -1.05 6.07
N LYS A 106 -16.38 -0.58 5.29
CA LYS A 106 -17.16 0.63 5.55
C LYS A 106 -17.81 0.71 6.93
N GLY A 107 -18.34 -0.41 7.44
CA GLY A 107 -18.98 -0.48 8.75
C GLY A 107 -18.03 -0.77 9.91
N ALA A 108 -16.77 -1.11 9.62
CA ALA A 108 -15.78 -1.42 10.64
C ALA A 108 -15.39 -0.18 11.46
N SER A 109 -15.00 -0.37 12.72
CA SER A 109 -14.48 0.70 13.58
C SER A 109 -13.77 0.14 14.82
N GLY A 110 -12.97 0.98 15.48
CA GLY A 110 -12.31 0.59 16.72
C GLY A 110 -11.24 -0.48 16.51
N LEU A 111 -10.26 -0.20 15.65
CA LEU A 111 -9.17 -1.12 15.33
C LEU A 111 -7.82 -0.51 15.70
N TYR A 112 -7.06 -1.20 16.53
CA TYR A 112 -5.66 -0.91 16.83
C TYR A 112 -4.75 -1.90 16.10
N MET A 113 -3.75 -1.39 15.40
CA MET A 113 -2.76 -2.20 14.68
C MET A 113 -1.37 -1.75 15.08
N GLU A 114 -0.54 -2.69 15.56
CA GLU A 114 0.83 -2.41 15.97
C GLU A 114 1.79 -3.44 15.34
N ASN A 115 2.90 -2.90 14.79
CA ASN A 115 3.94 -3.72 14.18
C ASN A 115 3.42 -4.68 13.09
N ASN A 116 2.50 -4.21 12.25
CA ASN A 116 1.97 -5.00 11.15
C ASN A 116 2.75 -4.69 9.86
N TRP A 117 3.17 -5.72 9.15
CA TRP A 117 3.86 -5.60 7.88
C TRP A 117 3.09 -6.31 6.77
N LEU A 118 2.61 -5.53 5.79
CA LEU A 118 1.88 -6.00 4.64
C LEU A 118 2.83 -5.98 3.42
N TRP A 119 3.48 -7.10 3.16
CA TRP A 119 4.61 -7.19 2.23
C TRP A 119 4.29 -8.03 1.00
N VAL A 120 4.61 -7.48 -0.18
CA VAL A 120 4.73 -8.21 -1.44
C VAL A 120 6.21 -8.42 -1.69
N ALA A 121 6.62 -9.65 -1.94
CA ALA A 121 8.04 -9.98 -2.06
C ALA A 121 8.70 -9.28 -3.26
N ASP A 122 9.74 -8.54 -2.97
CA ASP A 122 10.67 -7.94 -3.95
C ASP A 122 11.89 -8.83 -4.18
N HIS A 123 12.17 -9.72 -3.24
CA HIS A 123 13.25 -10.71 -3.33
C HIS A 123 12.83 -12.04 -2.69
N ASP A 124 13.56 -13.08 -3.02
CA ASP A 124 13.36 -14.41 -2.45
C ASP A 124 14.20 -14.53 -1.18
N ILE A 125 13.54 -14.54 0.00
CA ILE A 125 14.21 -14.60 1.31
C ILE A 125 14.80 -15.96 1.62
N ASP A 126 14.45 -17.00 0.88
CA ASP A 126 15.02 -18.34 1.02
C ASP A 126 16.12 -18.62 -0.03
N ASP A 127 16.40 -17.67 -0.91
CA ASP A 127 17.56 -17.69 -1.78
C ASP A 127 18.75 -17.02 -1.11
N GLN A 128 19.90 -17.71 -1.07
CA GLN A 128 21.12 -17.22 -0.39
C GLN A 128 21.63 -15.87 -0.97
N SER A 129 21.30 -15.57 -2.22
CA SER A 129 21.71 -14.35 -2.89
C SER A 129 20.68 -13.22 -2.74
N ASN A 130 19.57 -13.44 -2.02
CA ASN A 130 18.45 -12.53 -1.93
C ASN A 130 18.03 -12.02 -3.33
N THR A 131 17.92 -12.94 -4.29
CA THR A 131 17.64 -12.59 -5.68
C THR A 131 16.30 -11.88 -5.80
N GLN A 132 16.30 -10.72 -6.46
CA GLN A 132 15.07 -9.99 -6.76
C GLN A 132 14.15 -10.83 -7.65
N ILE A 133 12.85 -10.79 -7.32
CA ILE A 133 11.78 -11.49 -8.04
C ILE A 133 10.67 -10.51 -8.41
N THR A 134 9.73 -10.89 -9.26
CA THR A 134 8.61 -10.05 -9.65
C THR A 134 7.29 -10.69 -9.27
N VAL A 135 6.72 -10.23 -8.15
CA VAL A 135 5.40 -10.66 -7.66
C VAL A 135 4.46 -9.45 -7.68
N TYR A 136 3.23 -9.68 -8.11
CA TYR A 136 2.21 -8.63 -8.21
C TYR A 136 1.12 -8.84 -7.15
N ALA A 137 0.82 -7.79 -6.40
CA ALA A 137 -0.40 -7.68 -5.60
C ALA A 137 -1.01 -6.28 -5.81
N GLY A 138 -2.33 -6.20 -5.89
CA GLY A 138 -2.97 -4.98 -6.38
C GLY A 138 -2.91 -3.84 -5.38
N ARG A 139 -3.37 -4.06 -4.15
CA ARG A 139 -3.68 -3.04 -3.15
C ARG A 139 -3.08 -3.41 -1.81
N GLY A 140 -2.53 -2.41 -1.11
CA GLY A 140 -1.99 -2.58 0.24
C GLY A 140 -3.08 -2.58 1.31
N LEU A 141 -3.05 -1.61 2.20
CA LEU A 141 -4.06 -1.38 3.23
C LEU A 141 -5.10 -0.38 2.72
N TYR A 142 -6.34 -0.84 2.57
CA TYR A 142 -7.50 -0.02 2.23
C TYR A 142 -8.40 0.19 3.44
N ILE A 143 -8.60 1.45 3.84
CA ILE A 143 -9.50 1.84 4.94
C ILE A 143 -10.63 2.69 4.38
N GLU A 144 -11.87 2.18 4.47
CA GLU A 144 -13.09 2.93 4.11
C GLU A 144 -14.10 3.05 5.28
N SER A 145 -13.63 2.84 6.51
CA SER A 145 -14.45 2.93 7.72
C SER A 145 -15.09 4.33 7.87
N THR A 146 -16.40 4.40 7.87
CA THR A 146 -17.13 5.68 8.04
C THR A 146 -17.14 6.19 9.48
N ALA A 147 -16.95 5.34 10.47
CA ALA A 147 -16.86 5.70 11.88
C ALA A 147 -15.41 5.96 12.31
N GLY A 148 -14.44 5.25 11.73
CA GLY A 148 -13.03 5.38 12.06
C GLY A 148 -12.68 4.82 13.44
N ASN A 149 -11.97 5.62 14.26
CA ASN A 149 -11.34 5.18 15.50
C ASN A 149 -10.35 4.04 15.22
N ILE A 150 -9.40 4.34 14.33
CA ILE A 150 -8.39 3.39 13.86
C ILE A 150 -7.02 3.94 14.20
N TRP A 151 -6.18 3.09 14.75
CA TRP A 151 -4.80 3.42 15.12
C TRP A 151 -3.84 2.46 14.42
N LEU A 152 -2.91 3.02 13.66
CA LEU A 152 -1.80 2.32 13.02
C LEU A 152 -0.50 2.78 13.69
N VAL A 153 0.23 1.87 14.29
CA VAL A 153 1.46 2.16 15.02
C VAL A 153 2.58 1.26 14.51
N GLY A 154 3.62 1.85 13.93
CA GLY A 154 4.75 1.08 13.39
C GLY A 154 4.32 0.10 12.30
N THR A 155 3.43 0.52 11.40
CA THR A 155 2.98 -0.34 10.29
C THR A 155 3.81 -0.10 9.04
N GLY A 156 4.14 -1.17 8.30
CA GLY A 156 4.76 -1.14 6.97
C GLY A 156 3.84 -1.74 5.91
N VAL A 157 3.74 -1.08 4.75
CA VAL A 157 2.99 -1.61 3.61
C VAL A 157 3.80 -1.40 2.34
N GLU A 158 4.13 -2.49 1.62
CA GLU A 158 5.16 -2.44 0.61
C GLU A 158 4.82 -3.20 -0.66
N HIS A 159 5.23 -2.62 -1.79
CA HIS A 159 5.33 -3.17 -3.15
C HIS A 159 4.00 -3.50 -3.83
N HIS A 160 2.88 -2.91 -3.41
CA HIS A 160 1.58 -3.09 -4.07
C HIS A 160 1.47 -2.20 -5.31
N VAL A 161 0.84 -2.72 -6.36
CA VAL A 161 0.78 -2.12 -7.71
C VAL A 161 0.10 -0.74 -7.75
N LEU A 162 -0.99 -0.56 -6.99
CA LEU A 162 -1.82 0.64 -7.07
C LEU A 162 -1.53 1.64 -5.94
N TYR A 163 -1.43 1.15 -4.71
CA TYR A 163 -1.13 1.97 -3.53
C TYR A 163 -0.70 1.10 -2.34
N GLN A 164 0.04 1.71 -1.44
CA GLN A 164 0.41 1.08 -0.19
C GLN A 164 -0.66 1.36 0.87
N TYR A 165 -0.91 2.61 1.22
CA TYR A 165 -2.02 3.02 2.07
C TYR A 165 -3.05 3.81 1.27
N GLN A 166 -4.32 3.43 1.39
CA GLN A 166 -5.44 4.23 0.91
C GLN A 166 -6.50 4.40 2.00
N LEU A 167 -6.80 5.65 2.31
CA LEU A 167 -7.89 6.06 3.18
C LEU A 167 -8.94 6.75 2.32
N ALA A 168 -10.15 6.21 2.22
CA ALA A 168 -11.19 6.82 1.39
C ALA A 168 -12.53 6.86 2.12
N ASN A 169 -13.16 8.04 2.11
CA ASN A 169 -14.45 8.28 2.76
C ASN A 169 -14.44 7.90 4.25
N THR A 170 -13.31 8.12 4.92
CA THR A 170 -13.06 7.71 6.31
C THR A 170 -12.76 8.91 7.22
N GLN A 171 -12.70 8.65 8.52
CA GLN A 171 -12.38 9.67 9.52
C GLN A 171 -11.75 9.06 10.78
N ASN A 172 -11.18 9.94 11.63
CA ASN A 172 -10.65 9.57 12.94
C ASN A 172 -9.62 8.44 12.85
N VAL A 173 -8.58 8.64 12.03
CA VAL A 173 -7.48 7.69 11.86
C VAL A 173 -6.18 8.31 12.37
N PHE A 174 -5.50 7.61 13.25
CA PHE A 174 -4.13 7.91 13.68
C PHE A 174 -3.17 6.96 13.01
N MET A 175 -2.08 7.50 12.44
CA MET A 175 -1.01 6.75 11.78
C MET A 175 0.33 7.21 12.37
N GLY A 176 0.91 6.41 13.27
CA GLY A 176 2.19 6.69 13.91
C GLY A 176 3.29 5.81 13.36
N GLN A 177 4.39 6.40 12.87
CA GLN A 177 5.55 5.70 12.34
C GLN A 177 5.17 4.70 11.23
N ILE A 178 4.50 5.21 10.18
CA ILE A 178 4.20 4.40 8.99
C ILE A 178 5.37 4.39 8.02
N GLN A 179 5.52 3.28 7.29
CA GLN A 179 6.55 3.13 6.26
C GLN A 179 5.96 2.50 5.00
N THR A 180 6.45 2.92 3.84
CA THR A 180 6.11 2.31 2.54
C THR A 180 7.34 2.16 1.67
N GLU A 181 7.33 1.12 0.83
CA GLU A 181 8.15 1.05 -0.38
C GLU A 181 7.24 0.78 -1.57
N THR A 182 7.43 1.54 -2.65
CA THR A 182 6.67 1.31 -3.88
C THR A 182 7.30 0.20 -4.71
N PRO A 183 6.58 -0.44 -5.66
CA PRO A 183 7.10 -1.56 -6.44
C PRO A 183 8.37 -1.19 -7.20
N TYR A 184 9.41 -1.97 -7.01
CA TYR A 184 10.74 -1.77 -7.60
C TYR A 184 10.82 -2.05 -9.10
N TYR A 185 9.87 -2.82 -9.67
CA TYR A 185 9.80 -3.07 -11.11
C TYR A 185 9.13 -1.93 -11.90
N GLN A 186 8.34 -1.05 -11.27
CA GLN A 186 7.73 0.07 -11.98
C GLN A 186 8.80 1.02 -12.51
N PRO A 187 8.69 1.51 -13.76
CA PRO A 187 7.51 1.52 -14.64
C PRO A 187 7.37 0.33 -15.61
N SER A 188 8.10 -0.75 -15.45
CA SER A 188 8.12 -1.89 -16.39
C SER A 188 7.72 -3.22 -15.70
N PRO A 189 6.38 -3.49 -15.55
CA PRO A 189 5.22 -2.70 -15.96
C PRO A 189 4.89 -1.57 -14.98
N ASN A 190 4.14 -0.57 -15.46
CA ASN A 190 3.62 0.51 -14.63
C ASN A 190 2.30 0.12 -13.91
N ALA A 191 1.75 1.04 -13.10
CA ALA A 191 0.55 0.81 -12.30
C ALA A 191 -0.77 0.63 -13.09
N LEU A 192 -0.73 0.69 -14.42
CA LEU A 192 -1.91 0.42 -15.26
C LEU A 192 -2.20 -1.07 -15.43
N VAL A 193 -1.27 -1.92 -15.08
CA VAL A 193 -1.36 -3.39 -15.15
C VAL A 193 -0.70 -4.02 -13.93
N PRO A 194 -1.10 -5.24 -13.52
CA PRO A 194 -2.14 -6.10 -14.08
C PRO A 194 -3.56 -5.81 -13.57
N PHE A 195 -3.74 -4.83 -12.69
CA PHE A 195 -5.03 -4.56 -12.07
C PHE A 195 -5.73 -3.36 -12.72
N SER A 196 -6.96 -3.55 -13.21
CA SER A 196 -7.81 -2.46 -13.63
C SER A 196 -8.36 -1.71 -12.43
N PRO A 197 -8.51 -0.37 -12.49
CA PRO A 197 -9.16 0.39 -11.42
C PRO A 197 -10.60 -0.05 -11.19
N VAL A 198 -10.98 -0.19 -9.91
CA VAL A 198 -12.33 -0.53 -9.46
C VAL A 198 -12.89 0.69 -8.72
N SER A 199 -13.89 1.34 -9.31
CA SER A 199 -14.46 2.60 -8.78
C SER A 199 -15.08 2.45 -7.38
N SER A 200 -15.69 1.31 -7.10
CA SER A 200 -16.25 1.01 -5.76
C SER A 200 -15.19 0.86 -4.67
N LEU A 201 -13.93 0.65 -5.03
CA LEU A 201 -12.78 0.65 -4.11
C LEU A 201 -12.04 1.99 -4.11
N ASN A 202 -12.57 3.02 -4.78
CA ASN A 202 -11.91 4.31 -4.93
C ASN A 202 -10.48 4.20 -5.51
N ASP A 203 -10.21 3.23 -6.36
CA ASP A 203 -8.89 3.03 -6.94
C ASP A 203 -8.40 4.27 -7.71
N PRO A 204 -7.08 4.52 -7.72
CA PRO A 204 -6.53 5.63 -8.49
C PRO A 204 -6.71 5.42 -10.00
N ASP A 205 -7.22 6.45 -10.69
CA ASP A 205 -7.22 6.49 -12.14
C ASP A 205 -5.94 7.14 -12.66
N PHE A 206 -4.92 6.33 -12.87
CA PHE A 206 -3.65 6.80 -13.41
C PHE A 206 -3.76 7.29 -14.87
N ARG A 207 -4.73 6.79 -15.67
CA ARG A 207 -4.89 7.25 -17.05
C ARG A 207 -5.29 8.72 -17.10
N SER A 208 -6.25 9.11 -16.26
CA SER A 208 -6.69 10.49 -16.14
C SER A 208 -5.67 11.36 -15.40
N SER A 209 -5.22 10.92 -14.22
CA SER A 209 -4.38 11.73 -13.34
C SER A 209 -2.95 11.92 -13.82
N CYS A 210 -2.48 11.12 -14.78
CA CYS A 210 -1.16 11.26 -15.40
C CYS A 210 -1.20 12.00 -16.74
N ASN A 211 -2.35 12.45 -17.19
CA ASN A 211 -2.42 13.22 -18.44
C ASN A 211 -1.66 14.55 -18.29
N GLY A 212 -0.64 14.74 -19.11
CA GLY A 212 0.24 15.91 -19.05
C GLY A 212 1.27 15.93 -17.92
N VAL A 213 1.37 14.88 -17.14
CA VAL A 213 2.41 14.71 -16.10
C VAL A 213 3.60 13.96 -16.68
N SER A 214 4.79 14.55 -16.59
CA SER A 214 6.03 13.94 -17.07
C SER A 214 6.59 12.88 -16.10
N GLY A 215 7.51 12.07 -16.60
CA GLY A 215 8.23 11.06 -15.82
C GLY A 215 7.36 9.82 -15.50
N ASN A 216 7.77 9.06 -14.49
CA ASN A 216 7.06 7.87 -14.04
C ASN A 216 5.86 8.26 -13.15
N CYS A 217 4.79 8.73 -13.79
CA CYS A 217 3.57 9.18 -13.12
C CYS A 217 2.64 8.02 -12.73
N ALA A 218 2.50 7.01 -13.62
CA ALA A 218 1.68 5.83 -13.35
C ALA A 218 2.45 4.82 -12.47
N ALA A 219 2.81 5.28 -11.27
CA ALA A 219 3.46 4.52 -10.21
C ALA A 219 2.60 4.49 -8.95
N ALA A 220 2.76 3.45 -8.16
CA ALA A 220 1.98 3.21 -6.96
C ALA A 220 2.06 4.37 -5.96
N TRP A 221 0.94 4.75 -5.38
CA TRP A 221 0.93 5.71 -4.28
C TRP A 221 1.51 5.08 -2.99
N GLY A 222 2.34 5.82 -2.28
CA GLY A 222 2.71 5.48 -0.91
C GLY A 222 1.53 5.71 0.03
N LEU A 223 0.98 6.93 0.03
CA LEU A 223 -0.20 7.30 0.81
C LEU A 223 -1.21 8.06 -0.07
N ARG A 224 -2.45 7.59 -0.08
CA ARG A 224 -3.56 8.27 -0.76
C ARG A 224 -4.73 8.47 0.19
N VAL A 225 -5.19 9.73 0.35
CA VAL A 225 -6.31 10.11 1.21
C VAL A 225 -7.38 10.78 0.37
N VAL A 226 -8.58 10.22 0.35
CA VAL A 226 -9.69 10.66 -0.52
C VAL A 226 -10.92 10.96 0.33
N ASN A 227 -11.52 12.14 0.19
CA ASN A 227 -12.78 12.52 0.86
C ASN A 227 -12.80 12.15 2.35
N SER A 228 -11.75 12.47 3.09
CA SER A 228 -11.57 12.02 4.47
C SER A 228 -11.26 13.18 5.41
N LYS A 229 -11.50 12.97 6.72
CA LYS A 229 -11.29 14.01 7.73
C LYS A 229 -10.75 13.45 9.04
N ASN A 230 -10.17 14.35 9.87
CA ASN A 230 -9.61 13.99 11.17
C ASN A 230 -8.57 12.86 11.03
N ILE A 231 -7.63 13.04 10.13
CA ILE A 231 -6.52 12.11 9.93
C ILE A 231 -5.25 12.73 10.51
N LEU A 232 -4.60 12.01 11.40
CA LEU A 232 -3.35 12.41 12.00
C LEU A 232 -2.24 11.41 11.63
N VAL A 233 -1.29 11.86 10.83
CA VAL A 233 -0.08 11.11 10.50
C VAL A 233 1.08 11.67 11.30
N TYR A 234 1.70 10.84 12.13
CA TYR A 234 2.79 11.23 13.03
C TYR A 234 4.04 10.41 12.74
N GLY A 235 4.83 10.88 11.79
CA GLY A 235 5.97 10.18 11.19
C GLY A 235 5.54 9.26 10.03
N ALA A 236 5.98 9.61 8.83
CA ALA A 236 5.78 8.81 7.63
C ALA A 236 7.09 8.75 6.82
N GLY A 237 7.55 7.54 6.53
CA GLY A 237 8.58 7.26 5.55
C GLY A 237 7.93 6.69 4.29
N LEU A 238 7.82 7.49 3.25
CA LEU A 238 7.25 7.07 1.98
C LEU A 238 8.38 6.99 0.95
N TYR A 239 8.73 5.77 0.54
CA TYR A 239 9.93 5.53 -0.24
C TYR A 239 9.62 4.91 -1.61
N SER A 240 10.38 5.37 -2.60
CA SER A 240 10.46 4.81 -3.93
C SER A 240 11.95 4.65 -4.27
N PHE A 241 12.53 3.51 -3.92
CA PHE A 241 13.97 3.31 -4.08
C PHE A 241 14.37 2.89 -5.49
N PHE A 242 13.43 2.44 -6.30
CA PHE A 242 13.72 1.78 -7.57
C PHE A 242 12.97 2.39 -8.75
N SER A 243 13.59 2.28 -9.91
CA SER A 243 12.94 2.38 -11.22
C SER A 243 13.46 1.24 -12.07
N ASP A 244 12.56 0.33 -12.49
CA ASP A 244 12.91 -0.86 -13.25
C ASP A 244 14.08 -1.65 -12.61
N TYR A 245 13.96 -1.95 -11.31
CA TYR A 245 14.91 -2.65 -10.44
C TYR A 245 16.25 -1.91 -10.16
N SER A 246 16.44 -0.71 -10.69
CA SER A 246 17.65 0.09 -10.46
C SER A 246 17.39 1.13 -9.37
N THR A 247 18.33 1.30 -8.45
CA THR A 247 18.32 2.33 -7.41
C THR A 247 18.89 3.68 -7.85
N ASN A 248 19.38 3.81 -9.08
CA ASN A 248 20.03 5.03 -9.57
C ASN A 248 19.12 6.26 -9.47
N CYS A 249 17.80 6.08 -9.60
CA CYS A 249 16.81 7.15 -9.56
C CYS A 249 16.59 7.75 -8.15
N SER A 250 16.93 7.04 -7.08
CA SER A 250 16.65 7.42 -5.69
C SER A 250 17.72 8.31 -5.06
N THR A 251 18.64 8.81 -5.86
CA THR A 251 19.68 9.74 -5.40
C THR A 251 19.27 11.18 -5.67
N PHE A 252 19.71 12.09 -4.81
CA PHE A 252 19.49 13.52 -5.02
C PHE A 252 20.11 14.02 -6.33
N ALA A 253 21.29 13.49 -6.68
CA ALA A 253 21.98 13.82 -7.93
C ALA A 253 21.21 13.37 -9.18
N ALA A 254 20.42 12.31 -9.09
CA ALA A 254 19.53 11.87 -10.15
C ALA A 254 18.18 12.61 -10.17
N GLY A 255 17.91 13.46 -9.18
CA GLY A 255 16.68 14.24 -9.07
C GLY A 255 15.53 13.49 -8.42
N GLU A 256 15.80 12.48 -7.60
CA GLU A 256 14.81 11.65 -6.91
C GLU A 256 13.62 11.25 -7.83
N ASN A 257 13.94 10.71 -9.00
CA ASN A 257 13.00 10.55 -10.11
C ASN A 257 12.53 9.10 -10.34
N CYS A 258 12.55 8.27 -9.31
CA CYS A 258 12.00 6.91 -9.41
C CYS A 258 10.51 6.96 -9.75
N GLN A 259 9.78 7.92 -9.17
CA GLN A 259 8.40 8.24 -9.54
C GLN A 259 8.09 9.74 -9.43
N SER A 260 7.06 10.17 -10.13
CA SER A 260 6.70 11.60 -10.17
C SER A 260 6.02 12.07 -8.89
N ARG A 261 5.22 11.23 -8.21
CA ARG A 261 4.38 11.60 -7.07
C ARG A 261 4.25 10.42 -6.10
N ILE A 262 4.26 10.66 -4.78
CA ILE A 262 4.20 9.56 -3.80
C ILE A 262 3.04 9.68 -2.80
N ALA A 263 2.60 10.88 -2.43
CA ALA A 263 1.45 11.07 -1.57
C ALA A 263 0.39 11.98 -2.22
N SER A 264 -0.91 11.67 -2.00
CA SER A 264 -2.03 12.41 -2.55
C SER A 264 -3.14 12.63 -1.54
N LEU A 265 -3.66 13.87 -1.52
CA LEU A 265 -4.88 14.26 -0.81
C LEU A 265 -5.91 14.71 -1.85
N GLU A 266 -7.08 14.09 -1.88
CA GLU A 266 -8.05 14.27 -2.96
C GLU A 266 -9.47 14.56 -2.46
N GLY A 267 -10.15 15.47 -3.13
CA GLY A 267 -11.55 15.80 -2.90
C GLY A 267 -11.81 16.51 -1.57
N SER A 268 -12.86 16.15 -0.85
CA SER A 268 -13.22 16.79 0.42
C SER A 268 -12.29 16.34 1.55
N ILE A 269 -11.31 17.18 1.86
CA ILE A 269 -10.31 16.95 2.93
C ILE A 269 -10.47 18.02 4.00
N SER A 270 -10.56 17.62 5.27
CA SER A 270 -10.55 18.54 6.41
C SER A 270 -9.85 17.94 7.63
N ASN A 271 -9.10 18.75 8.35
CA ASN A 271 -8.34 18.33 9.53
C ASN A 271 -7.46 17.08 9.25
N VAL A 272 -6.75 17.09 8.13
CA VAL A 272 -5.73 16.11 7.80
C VAL A 272 -4.37 16.74 8.07
N ASN A 273 -3.66 16.20 9.04
CA ASN A 273 -2.40 16.74 9.51
C ASN A 273 -1.31 15.69 9.38
N ILE A 274 -0.20 16.05 8.75
CA ILE A 274 0.97 15.19 8.56
C ILE A 274 2.16 15.87 9.23
N TYR A 275 2.74 15.20 10.20
CA TYR A 275 3.95 15.63 10.90
C TYR A 275 5.10 14.70 10.51
N ASN A 276 6.24 15.28 10.15
CA ASN A 276 7.46 14.57 9.79
C ASN A 276 7.25 13.57 8.63
N LEU A 277 6.88 14.09 7.46
CA LEU A 277 6.84 13.33 6.21
C LEU A 277 8.25 13.29 5.61
N ASN A 278 8.77 12.10 5.44
CA ASN A 278 10.06 11.84 4.78
C ASN A 278 9.82 11.06 3.49
N THR A 279 10.48 11.46 2.42
CA THR A 279 10.38 10.76 1.12
C THR A 279 11.75 10.55 0.50
N ILE A 280 11.88 9.49 -0.29
CA ILE A 280 13.03 9.21 -1.15
C ILE A 280 12.49 8.75 -2.51
N GLY A 281 13.14 9.19 -3.58
CA GLY A 281 12.87 8.74 -4.94
C GLY A 281 11.58 9.25 -5.57
N ALA A 282 10.96 10.27 -4.98
CA ALA A 282 9.73 10.87 -5.51
C ALA A 282 9.90 12.38 -5.68
N GLN A 283 9.65 12.89 -6.88
CA GLN A 283 9.79 14.32 -7.17
C GLN A 283 8.77 15.17 -6.41
N SER A 284 7.49 14.83 -6.49
CA SER A 284 6.46 15.45 -5.68
C SER A 284 6.18 14.62 -4.43
N MET A 285 6.53 15.17 -3.28
CA MET A 285 6.36 14.54 -1.97
C MET A 285 4.89 14.48 -1.56
N LEU A 286 4.14 15.54 -1.89
CA LEU A 286 2.72 15.67 -1.54
C LEU A 286 1.97 16.42 -2.63
N ASN A 287 0.82 15.87 -3.03
CA ASN A 287 -0.10 16.47 -3.98
C ASN A 287 -1.46 16.75 -3.32
N ARG A 288 -2.13 17.81 -3.75
CA ARG A 288 -3.51 18.14 -3.40
C ARG A 288 -4.34 18.31 -4.67
N ASP A 289 -5.32 17.42 -4.91
CA ASP A 289 -6.13 17.38 -6.12
C ASP A 289 -5.29 17.47 -7.42
N GLY A 290 -4.19 16.71 -7.46
CA GLY A 290 -3.24 16.70 -8.56
C GLY A 290 -2.21 17.82 -8.56
N ALA A 291 -2.45 18.93 -7.85
CA ALA A 291 -1.48 20.02 -7.74
C ALA A 291 -0.34 19.64 -6.76
N GLN A 292 0.89 19.98 -7.10
CA GLN A 292 2.05 19.78 -6.25
C GLN A 292 1.99 20.74 -5.04
N VAL A 293 2.12 20.18 -3.84
CA VAL A 293 2.17 20.93 -2.56
C VAL A 293 3.58 21.02 -2.02
N ALA A 294 4.34 19.92 -2.12
CA ALA A 294 5.72 19.87 -1.66
C ALA A 294 6.58 19.15 -2.71
N TYR A 295 7.73 19.74 -3.01
CA TYR A 295 8.69 19.23 -3.98
C TYR A 295 9.98 18.83 -3.27
N TYR A 296 10.60 17.73 -3.67
CA TYR A 296 11.77 17.17 -2.97
C TYR A 296 12.92 18.19 -2.84
N ASN A 297 13.21 18.93 -3.90
CA ASN A 297 14.35 19.86 -3.94
C ASN A 297 14.18 21.09 -3.03
N ASP A 298 12.93 21.44 -2.69
CA ASP A 298 12.63 22.54 -1.76
C ASP A 298 12.65 22.09 -0.29
N ASN A 299 12.75 20.78 -0.05
CA ASN A 299 12.61 20.14 1.26
C ASN A 299 13.79 19.22 1.61
N VAL A 300 14.98 19.55 1.11
CA VAL A 300 16.18 18.71 1.29
C VAL A 300 16.56 18.61 2.76
N ASN A 301 16.84 17.40 3.19
CA ASN A 301 17.42 17.11 4.50
C ASN A 301 18.71 16.28 4.33
N VAL A 302 19.26 15.76 5.42
CA VAL A 302 20.55 15.05 5.41
C VAL A 302 20.55 13.82 4.51
N PHE A 303 19.45 13.07 4.49
CA PHE A 303 19.29 11.85 3.67
C PHE A 303 17.98 11.84 2.89
N PRO A 304 16.77 11.92 3.53
CA PRO A 304 15.51 12.02 2.83
C PRO A 304 15.15 13.48 2.54
N SER A 305 14.16 13.70 1.67
CA SER A 305 13.43 14.96 1.65
C SER A 305 12.37 14.97 2.75
N CYS A 306 12.23 16.06 3.48
CA CYS A 306 11.38 16.11 4.68
C CYS A 306 10.47 17.34 4.71
N VAL A 307 9.17 17.10 4.89
CA VAL A 307 8.18 18.11 5.26
C VAL A 307 7.86 17.96 6.75
N ALA A 308 8.27 18.95 7.56
CA ALA A 308 8.07 18.88 9.01
C ALA A 308 6.59 18.86 9.40
N VAL A 309 5.77 19.69 8.76
CA VAL A 309 4.33 19.78 9.05
C VAL A 309 3.54 20.16 7.80
N TYR A 310 2.48 19.41 7.52
CA TYR A 310 1.39 19.79 6.64
C TYR A 310 0.07 19.77 7.42
N LYS A 311 -0.75 20.80 7.30
CA LYS A 311 -2.10 20.88 7.87
C LYS A 311 -3.09 21.30 6.80
N SER A 312 -4.15 20.53 6.63
CA SER A 312 -5.32 20.99 5.91
C SER A 312 -6.22 21.76 6.87
N GLY A 313 -6.57 22.97 6.52
CA GLY A 313 -7.51 23.82 7.28
C GLY A 313 -8.90 23.20 7.41
#